data_52dbe840edfbe3cd2891159bd51c9f2e
#
_entry.id   52dbe840edfbe3cd2891159bd51c9f2e
#
_cell.length_a   1.000
_cell.length_b   1.000
_cell.length_c   1.000
_cell.angle_alpha   90.00
_cell.angle_beta   90.00
_cell.angle_gamma   90.00
#
_symmetry.space_group_name_H-M   'P 1'
#
loop_
_entity.id
_entity.type
_entity.pdbx_description
1 polymer ?
#
loop_
_entity_poly.entity_id
_entity_poly.type
_entity_poly.pdbx_seq_one_letter_code
_entity_poly.pdbx_strand_id
1 'polypeptide(L)'
;MTNATQHANENLTIHLKVKDYATWRSGYDGREKGRLSAGITNGRVFRNAQDPNDVVILQDVADVAKARAWLGSDHLKTEMQKNGVVGSPNVRFAAVA
;
A
#
# COMPACT_ATOMS: atom_id res chain seq x y z
N MET A 1 4.27 -23.99 17.58
CA MET A 1 4.32 -23.43 17.16
C MET A 1 3.94 -22.67 16.43
N THR A 2 3.76 -22.81 15.95
CA THR A 2 3.34 -22.16 15.12
C THR A 2 3.27 -20.83 15.04
N ASN A 3 3.79 -20.36 15.41
CA ASN A 3 3.82 -18.96 15.54
C ASN A 3 4.22 -18.16 14.34
N ALA A 4 4.99 -18.73 13.43
CA ALA A 4 5.35 -18.10 12.18
C ALA A 4 4.10 -17.64 11.43
N THR A 5 3.08 -18.44 11.47
CA THR A 5 1.82 -18.11 10.82
C THR A 5 1.19 -16.84 11.40
N GLN A 6 1.28 -16.70 12.71
CA GLN A 6 0.69 -15.55 13.38
C GLN A 6 1.41 -14.27 13.07
N HIS A 7 2.73 -14.35 12.90
CA HIS A 7 3.53 -13.17 12.62
C HIS A 7 3.49 -12.77 11.16
N ALA A 8 3.03 -13.67 10.30
CA ALA A 8 3.01 -13.41 8.87
C ALA A 8 1.91 -12.44 8.45
N ASN A 9 0.91 -12.21 9.30
CA ASN A 9 -0.28 -11.46 8.90
C ASN A 9 -0.39 -10.15 9.65
N GLU A 10 0.55 -9.27 9.41
CA GLU A 10 0.45 -7.92 9.88
C GLU A 10 -0.36 -7.11 8.86
N ASN A 11 -0.93 -6.01 9.31
CA ASN A 11 -1.72 -5.13 8.47
C ASN A 11 -0.89 -3.95 8.04
N LEU A 12 -1.10 -3.53 6.80
CA LEU A 12 -0.51 -2.33 6.24
C LEU A 12 -1.64 -1.41 5.83
N THR A 13 -1.68 -0.23 6.41
CA THR A 13 -2.64 0.81 6.02
C THR A 13 -1.88 1.95 5.37
N ILE A 14 -2.32 2.36 4.20
CA ILE A 14 -1.75 3.50 3.50
C ILE A 14 -2.85 4.51 3.22
N HIS A 15 -2.65 5.73 3.71
CA HIS A 15 -3.55 6.84 3.45
C HIS A 15 -2.84 7.83 2.55
N LEU A 16 -3.44 8.16 1.41
CA LEU A 16 -2.82 9.06 0.46
C LEU A 16 -3.85 9.90 -0.29
N LYS A 17 -3.37 11.01 -0.82
CA LYS A 17 -4.17 11.87 -1.69
C LYS A 17 -3.65 11.77 -3.11
N VAL A 18 -4.57 11.83 -4.07
CA VAL A 18 -4.22 11.73 -5.49
C VAL A 18 -4.88 12.86 -6.25
N LYS A 19 -4.32 13.21 -7.40
CA LYS A 19 -4.89 14.24 -8.26
C LYS A 19 -6.13 13.73 -9.00
N ASP A 20 -6.10 12.45 -9.40
CA ASP A 20 -7.19 11.82 -10.12
C ASP A 20 -7.20 10.33 -9.78
N TYR A 21 -8.28 9.88 -9.19
CA TYR A 21 -8.37 8.50 -8.73
C TYR A 21 -8.18 7.47 -9.85
N ALA A 22 -8.82 7.68 -10.99
CA ALA A 22 -8.74 6.70 -12.08
C ALA A 22 -7.31 6.51 -12.57
N THR A 23 -6.56 7.59 -12.71
CA THR A 23 -5.16 7.54 -13.11
C THR A 23 -4.33 6.80 -12.06
N TRP A 24 -4.53 7.15 -10.79
CA TRP A 24 -3.82 6.49 -9.70
C TRP A 24 -4.16 5.00 -9.64
N ARG A 25 -5.45 4.66 -9.77
CA ARG A 25 -5.89 3.27 -9.67
C ARG A 25 -5.26 2.41 -10.75
N SER A 26 -5.15 2.92 -11.96
CA SER A 26 -4.50 2.21 -13.06
C SER A 26 -3.06 1.88 -12.71
N GLY A 27 -2.32 2.84 -12.13
CA GLY A 27 -0.96 2.61 -11.70
C GLY A 27 -0.88 1.62 -10.54
N TYR A 28 -1.78 1.73 -9.58
CA TYR A 28 -1.85 0.80 -8.46
C TYR A 28 -2.05 -0.64 -8.95
N ASP A 29 -3.01 -0.85 -9.83
CA ASP A 29 -3.29 -2.18 -10.39
C ASP A 29 -2.08 -2.72 -11.15
N GLY A 30 -1.39 -1.86 -11.88
CA GLY A 30 -0.20 -2.25 -12.64
C GLY A 30 0.99 -2.66 -11.77
N ARG A 31 0.98 -2.33 -10.48
CA ARG A 31 2.06 -2.68 -9.56
C ARG A 31 1.78 -3.93 -8.73
N GLU A 32 0.79 -4.71 -9.09
CA GLU A 32 0.43 -5.90 -8.30
C GLU A 32 1.60 -6.85 -8.11
N LYS A 33 2.37 -7.11 -9.16
CA LYS A 33 3.52 -8.02 -9.07
C LYS A 33 4.55 -7.51 -8.06
N GLY A 34 4.79 -6.21 -8.05
CA GLY A 34 5.70 -5.61 -7.08
C GLY A 34 5.22 -5.80 -5.64
N ARG A 35 3.93 -5.60 -5.41
CA ARG A 35 3.34 -5.83 -4.09
C ARG A 35 3.48 -7.28 -3.66
N LEU A 36 3.15 -8.21 -4.54
CA LEU A 36 3.25 -9.63 -4.23
C LEU A 36 4.69 -10.04 -3.90
N SER A 37 5.66 -9.53 -4.67
CA SER A 37 7.08 -9.79 -4.40
C SER A 37 7.52 -9.22 -3.06
N ALA A 38 6.89 -8.16 -2.62
CA ALA A 38 7.19 -7.53 -1.32
C ALA A 38 6.38 -8.16 -0.17
N GLY A 39 5.62 -9.21 -0.44
CA GLY A 39 4.80 -9.87 0.58
C GLY A 39 3.55 -9.12 0.96
N ILE A 40 3.07 -8.23 0.09
CA ILE A 40 1.87 -7.43 0.33
C ILE A 40 0.72 -8.03 -0.49
N THR A 41 -0.34 -8.44 0.20
CA THR A 41 -1.44 -9.17 -0.42
C THR A 41 -2.78 -8.64 0.06
N ASN A 42 -3.84 -9.13 -0.55
CA ASN A 42 -5.22 -8.88 -0.13
C ASN A 42 -5.54 -7.39 -0.02
N GLY A 43 -5.16 -6.64 -1.06
CA GLY A 43 -5.37 -5.20 -1.07
C GLY A 43 -6.83 -4.83 -1.24
N ARG A 44 -7.31 -3.92 -0.41
CA ARG A 44 -8.64 -3.33 -0.52
C ARG A 44 -8.48 -1.82 -0.52
N VAL A 45 -9.12 -1.18 -1.48
CA VAL A 45 -9.01 0.26 -1.69
C VAL A 45 -10.33 0.92 -1.32
N PHE A 46 -10.24 1.94 -0.47
CA PHE A 46 -11.40 2.73 -0.06
C PHE A 46 -11.18 4.18 -0.45
N ARG A 47 -12.26 4.86 -0.76
CA ARG A 47 -12.22 6.29 -1.06
C ARG A 47 -13.07 7.01 -0.02
N ASN A 48 -12.63 8.19 0.36
CA ASN A 48 -13.42 9.05 1.23
C ASN A 48 -14.73 9.38 0.51
N ALA A 49 -15.86 9.21 1.20
CA ALA A 49 -17.17 9.44 0.60
C ALA A 49 -17.37 10.91 0.17
N GLN A 50 -16.65 11.83 0.81
CA GLN A 50 -16.77 13.26 0.53
C GLN A 50 -15.66 13.79 -0.39
N ASP A 51 -14.60 13.00 -0.55
CA ASP A 51 -13.46 13.37 -1.41
C ASP A 51 -12.93 12.11 -2.08
N PRO A 52 -13.34 11.83 -3.32
CA PRO A 52 -12.95 10.60 -4.00
C PRO A 52 -11.46 10.49 -4.31
N ASN A 53 -10.71 11.58 -4.15
CA ASN A 53 -9.25 11.57 -4.33
C ASN A 53 -8.49 11.39 -3.02
N ASP A 54 -9.19 11.17 -1.93
CA ASP A 54 -8.62 10.82 -0.65
C ASP A 54 -8.80 9.32 -0.46
N VAL A 55 -7.69 8.57 -0.46
CA VAL A 55 -7.69 7.12 -0.63
C VAL A 55 -7.06 6.43 0.57
N VAL A 56 -7.68 5.35 1.00
CA VAL A 56 -7.12 4.46 2.03
C VAL A 56 -7.00 3.06 1.46
N ILE A 57 -5.84 2.44 1.66
CA ILE A 57 -5.58 1.07 1.21
C ILE A 57 -5.32 0.21 2.45
N LEU A 58 -6.04 -0.91 2.55
CA LEU A 58 -5.79 -1.91 3.57
C LEU A 58 -5.19 -3.15 2.92
N GLN A 59 -4.11 -3.66 3.49
CA GLN A 59 -3.39 -4.79 2.91
C GLN A 59 -2.86 -5.69 4.02
N ASP A 60 -2.61 -6.95 3.68
CA ASP A 60 -1.93 -7.87 4.56
C ASP A 60 -0.45 -7.93 4.19
N VAL A 61 0.41 -8.13 5.17
CA VAL A 61 1.85 -8.15 4.97
C VAL A 61 2.44 -9.41 5.59
N ALA A 62 3.11 -10.21 4.76
CA ALA A 62 3.80 -11.40 5.23
C ALA A 62 5.19 -11.10 5.77
N ASP A 63 5.85 -10.06 5.26
CA ASP A 63 7.22 -9.72 5.63
C ASP A 63 7.35 -8.20 5.67
N VAL A 64 7.35 -7.65 6.87
CA VAL A 64 7.40 -6.20 7.08
C VAL A 64 8.68 -5.60 6.54
N ALA A 65 9.81 -6.29 6.69
CA ALA A 65 11.09 -5.77 6.21
C ALA A 65 11.09 -5.60 4.69
N LYS A 66 10.58 -6.60 3.96
CA LYS A 66 10.46 -6.50 2.50
C LYS A 66 9.49 -5.40 2.10
N ALA A 67 8.36 -5.33 2.77
CA ALA A 67 7.36 -4.31 2.47
C ALA A 67 7.92 -2.90 2.69
N ARG A 68 8.63 -2.68 3.79
CA ARG A 68 9.26 -1.39 4.07
C ARG A 68 10.29 -1.03 3.01
N ALA A 69 11.12 -2.00 2.60
CA ALA A 69 12.13 -1.76 1.58
C ALA A 69 11.49 -1.35 0.25
N TRP A 70 10.42 -2.03 -0.13
CA TRP A 70 9.72 -1.72 -1.38
C TRP A 70 9.03 -0.35 -1.31
N LEU A 71 8.34 -0.08 -0.21
CA LEU A 71 7.63 1.19 -0.03
C LEU A 71 8.58 2.38 0.02
N GLY A 72 9.79 2.18 0.52
CA GLY A 72 10.81 3.22 0.58
C GLY A 72 11.69 3.32 -0.66
N SER A 73 11.46 2.49 -1.67
CA SER A 73 12.31 2.48 -2.85
C SER A 73 12.10 3.72 -3.71
N ASP A 74 13.17 4.18 -4.35
CA ASP A 74 13.10 5.33 -5.25
C ASP A 74 12.23 5.03 -6.46
N HIS A 75 12.26 3.79 -6.92
CA HIS A 75 11.43 3.37 -8.04
C HIS A 75 9.95 3.57 -7.73
N LEU A 76 9.48 3.11 -6.58
CA LEU A 76 8.08 3.26 -6.20
C LEU A 76 7.71 4.73 -5.99
N LYS A 77 8.59 5.50 -5.37
CA LYS A 77 8.35 6.94 -5.19
C LYS A 77 8.14 7.64 -6.51
N THR A 78 8.99 7.33 -7.48
CA THR A 78 8.88 7.89 -8.83
C THR A 78 7.57 7.49 -9.48
N GLU A 79 7.19 6.21 -9.37
CA GLU A 79 5.95 5.71 -9.95
C GLU A 79 4.73 6.38 -9.31
N MET A 80 4.74 6.55 -8.00
CA MET A 80 3.63 7.21 -7.31
C MET A 80 3.49 8.66 -7.75
N GLN A 81 4.60 9.37 -7.92
CA GLN A 81 4.56 10.73 -8.40
C GLN A 81 3.98 10.81 -9.81
N LYS A 82 4.38 9.90 -10.68
CA LYS A 82 3.83 9.82 -12.04
C LYS A 82 2.34 9.54 -12.05
N ASN A 83 1.87 8.78 -11.09
CA ASN A 83 0.45 8.44 -10.97
C ASN A 83 -0.36 9.48 -10.20
N GLY A 84 0.25 10.60 -9.87
CA GLY A 84 -0.46 11.74 -9.29
C GLY A 84 -0.65 11.70 -7.79
N VAL A 85 0.17 10.95 -7.05
CA VAL A 85 0.13 11.01 -5.59
C VAL A 85 0.62 12.38 -5.14
N VAL A 86 -0.15 13.02 -4.27
CA VAL A 86 0.14 14.35 -3.75
C VAL A 86 0.76 14.22 -2.37
N GLY A 87 1.94 14.80 -2.20
CA GLY A 87 2.63 14.74 -0.91
C GLY A 87 3.15 13.34 -0.59
N SER A 88 3.35 13.07 0.68
CA SER A 88 3.85 11.77 1.15
C SER A 88 2.71 10.92 1.67
N PRO A 89 2.61 9.66 1.24
CA PRO A 89 1.63 8.74 1.81
C PRO A 89 1.88 8.53 3.31
N ASN A 90 0.79 8.37 4.06
CA ASN A 90 0.89 7.99 5.45
C ASN A 90 0.82 6.46 5.53
N VAL A 91 1.91 5.85 5.97
CA VAL A 91 2.06 4.39 6.00
C VAL A 91 2.08 3.91 7.43
N ARG A 92 1.23 2.92 7.75
CA ARG A 92 1.18 2.33 9.08
C ARG A 92 1.20 0.82 8.99
N PHE A 93 2.07 0.21 9.77
CA PHE A 93 2.07 -1.23 9.98
C PHE A 93 1.46 -1.50 11.36
N ALA A 94 0.54 -2.45 11.43
CA ALA A 94 -0.11 -2.82 12.67
C ALA A 94 -0.13 -4.33 12.81
N ALA A 95 0.33 -4.80 13.96
CA ALA A 95 0.26 -6.23 14.27
C ALA A 95 -1.11 -6.57 14.85
N VAL A 96 -1.53 -7.81 14.66
CA VAL A 96 -2.76 -8.30 15.28
C VAL A 96 -2.57 -8.33 16.79
N ALA A 97 -3.50 -7.71 17.50
CA ALA A 97 -3.40 -7.59 18.96
C ALA A 97 -3.79 -8.89 19.69
#